data_4ece701c35cd5fea443e6490d5ee8d63
#
_entry.id   4ece701c35cd5fea443e6490d5ee8d63
#
_cell.length_a   1.000
_cell.length_b   1.000
_cell.length_c   1.000
_cell.angle_alpha   90.00
_cell.angle_beta   90.00
_cell.angle_gamma   90.00
#
_symmetry.space_group_name_H-M   'P 1'
#
loop_
_entity.id
_entity.type
_entity.pdbx_description
1 polymer ?
#
loop_
_entity_poly.entity_id
_entity_poly.type
_entity_poly.pdbx_seq_one_letter_code
_entity_poly.pdbx_strand_id
1 'polypeptide(L)'
;MIPKDPEAVLDYAWNWANWLDTSTTPNESIIAHTVTVPSGLTLDSSTVIDGVNTAGTTITNSQVVAWFSGGIAGTTYRVECLITTSAGRKDERSLWITVQER
;
A
#
# COMPACT_ATOMS: atom_id res chain seq x y z
N MET A 1 3.35 13.43 -2.03
CA MET A 1 2.22 13.47 -2.97
C MET A 1 2.63 12.81 -4.27
N ILE A 2 1.81 11.91 -4.79
CA ILE A 2 2.12 11.10 -5.97
C ILE A 2 1.24 11.57 -7.13
N PRO A 3 1.82 12.03 -8.26
CA PRO A 3 1.02 12.44 -9.41
C PRO A 3 0.45 11.23 -10.16
N LYS A 4 -0.73 11.40 -10.72
CA LYS A 4 -1.40 10.37 -11.51
C LYS A 4 -2.18 11.03 -12.65
N ASP A 5 -2.02 10.52 -13.87
CA ASP A 5 -2.87 10.89 -14.99
C ASP A 5 -4.28 10.31 -14.78
N PRO A 6 -5.37 11.06 -15.06
CA PRO A 6 -6.73 10.53 -14.90
C PRO A 6 -7.01 9.23 -15.67
N GLU A 7 -6.35 9.03 -16.81
CA GLU A 7 -6.56 7.84 -17.63
C GLU A 7 -5.57 6.72 -17.33
N ALA A 8 -4.59 6.96 -16.46
CA ALA A 8 -3.60 5.96 -16.12
C ALA A 8 -4.14 4.96 -15.11
N VAL A 9 -3.72 3.70 -15.25
CA VAL A 9 -3.90 2.67 -14.24
C VAL A 9 -2.52 2.42 -13.65
N LEU A 10 -2.33 2.80 -12.39
CA LEU A 10 -1.01 2.79 -11.75
C LEU A 10 -1.04 2.02 -10.45
N ASP A 11 0.10 1.44 -10.10
CA ASP A 11 0.29 0.75 -8.84
C ASP A 11 1.08 1.62 -7.86
N TYR A 12 0.74 1.47 -6.60
CA TYR A 12 1.44 2.09 -5.48
C TYR A 12 1.61 1.05 -4.39
N ALA A 13 2.68 1.19 -3.60
CA ALA A 13 3.02 0.18 -2.61
C ALA A 13 3.29 0.81 -1.24
N TRP A 14 2.88 0.10 -0.18
CA TRP A 14 3.26 0.37 1.21
C TRP A 14 4.13 -0.78 1.68
N ASN A 15 5.36 -0.47 2.10
CA ASN A 15 6.33 -1.48 2.51
C ASN A 15 6.53 -1.42 4.01
N TRP A 16 6.17 -2.51 4.71
CA TRP A 16 6.36 -2.65 6.16
C TRP A 16 7.56 -3.52 6.53
N ALA A 17 8.44 -3.85 5.58
CA ALA A 17 9.55 -4.79 5.82
C ALA A 17 10.46 -4.36 6.98
N ASN A 18 10.65 -3.05 7.21
CA ASN A 18 11.44 -2.55 8.33
C ASN A 18 10.68 -2.54 9.65
N TRP A 19 9.35 -2.60 9.62
CA TRP A 19 8.50 -2.46 10.80
C TRP A 19 8.16 -3.81 11.41
N LEU A 20 8.04 -4.85 10.58
CA LEU A 20 7.68 -6.20 11.04
C LEU A 20 8.79 -6.81 11.88
N ASP A 21 8.40 -7.60 12.88
CA ASP A 21 9.34 -8.27 13.78
C ASP A 21 9.99 -9.46 13.09
N THR A 22 11.30 -9.42 12.96
CA THR A 22 12.10 -10.50 12.36
C THR A 22 12.88 -11.32 13.39
N SER A 23 12.66 -11.06 14.68
CA SER A 23 13.31 -11.79 15.77
C SER A 23 12.66 -13.15 16.05
N THR A 24 11.51 -13.42 15.41
CA THR A 24 10.77 -14.68 15.57
C THR A 24 10.94 -15.57 14.35
N THR A 25 10.63 -16.87 14.49
CA THR A 25 10.64 -17.82 13.39
C THR A 25 9.30 -18.56 13.36
N PRO A 26 8.48 -18.39 12.30
CA PRO A 26 8.69 -17.46 11.16
C PRO A 26 8.59 -15.99 11.57
N ASN A 27 9.11 -15.11 10.72
CA ASN A 27 9.01 -13.67 10.90
C ASN A 27 7.54 -13.24 10.94
N GLU A 28 7.26 -12.12 11.63
CA GLU A 28 5.95 -11.50 11.56
C GLU A 28 5.62 -11.12 10.11
N SER A 29 4.39 -11.39 9.69
CA SER A 29 3.94 -11.12 8.31
C SER A 29 2.54 -10.52 8.31
N ILE A 30 2.17 -9.90 7.18
CA ILE A 30 0.83 -9.35 6.98
C ILE A 30 -0.11 -10.52 6.64
N ILE A 31 -1.17 -10.70 7.45
CA ILE A 31 -2.17 -11.76 7.22
C ILE A 31 -3.49 -11.23 6.68
N ALA A 32 -3.73 -9.92 6.81
CA ALA A 32 -4.93 -9.28 6.28
C ALA A 32 -4.63 -7.82 5.97
N HIS A 33 -5.32 -7.28 4.97
CA HIS A 33 -5.18 -5.87 4.62
C HIS A 33 -6.50 -5.33 4.08
N THR A 34 -6.70 -4.01 4.26
CA THR A 34 -7.83 -3.28 3.70
C THR A 34 -7.31 -1.97 3.14
N VAL A 35 -7.57 -1.74 1.84
CA VAL A 35 -7.25 -0.47 1.19
C VAL A 35 -8.55 0.32 1.05
N THR A 36 -8.59 1.52 1.61
CA THR A 36 -9.75 2.41 1.56
C THR A 36 -9.46 3.57 0.64
N VAL A 37 -10.34 3.76 -0.35
CA VAL A 37 -10.24 4.86 -1.32
C VAL A 37 -11.43 5.79 -1.18
N PRO A 38 -11.24 7.11 -1.35
CA PRO A 38 -12.37 8.05 -1.35
C PRO A 38 -13.15 7.95 -2.66
N SER A 39 -14.36 8.51 -2.65
CA SER A 39 -15.19 8.61 -3.86
C SER A 39 -14.44 9.37 -4.96
N GLY A 40 -14.54 8.89 -6.17
CA GLY A 40 -13.90 9.47 -7.35
C GLY A 40 -12.65 8.77 -7.82
N LEU A 41 -11.99 8.01 -6.92
CA LEU A 41 -10.85 7.16 -7.28
C LEU A 41 -11.27 5.70 -7.17
N THR A 42 -10.79 4.87 -8.08
CA THR A 42 -11.16 3.45 -8.12
C THR A 42 -9.97 2.58 -7.70
N LEU A 43 -10.21 1.70 -6.74
CA LEU A 43 -9.27 0.62 -6.41
C LEU A 43 -9.57 -0.57 -7.31
N ASP A 44 -8.64 -0.88 -8.21
CA ASP A 44 -8.82 -2.00 -9.14
C ASP A 44 -8.47 -3.33 -8.50
N SER A 45 -7.36 -3.38 -7.75
CA SER A 45 -6.92 -4.59 -7.04
C SER A 45 -5.89 -4.24 -5.98
N SER A 46 -5.70 -5.17 -5.04
CA SER A 46 -4.62 -5.07 -4.06
C SER A 46 -4.15 -6.47 -3.70
N THR A 47 -2.86 -6.59 -3.35
CA THR A 47 -2.26 -7.86 -2.96
C THR A 47 -1.12 -7.63 -1.99
N VAL A 48 -0.80 -8.68 -1.22
CA VAL A 48 0.37 -8.70 -0.34
C VAL A 48 1.50 -9.44 -1.06
N ILE A 49 2.67 -8.83 -1.08
CA ILE A 49 3.88 -9.42 -1.67
C ILE A 49 5.04 -9.33 -0.69
N ASP A 50 6.16 -9.96 -1.04
CA ASP A 50 7.38 -9.86 -0.28
C ASP A 50 8.02 -8.50 -0.54
N GLY A 51 8.48 -7.85 0.53
CA GLY A 51 9.21 -6.59 0.45
C GLY A 51 10.65 -6.77 0.91
N VAL A 52 11.47 -5.75 0.65
CA VAL A 52 12.89 -5.75 1.06
C VAL A 52 13.08 -4.64 2.09
N ASN A 53 13.74 -4.98 3.21
CA ASN A 53 14.07 -3.98 4.24
C ASN A 53 15.33 -3.20 3.86
N THR A 54 15.70 -2.21 4.69
CA THR A 54 16.88 -1.37 4.43
C THR A 54 18.20 -2.13 4.51
N ALA A 55 18.22 -3.30 5.15
CA ALA A 55 19.39 -4.18 5.19
C ALA A 55 19.53 -5.05 3.95
N GLY A 56 18.58 -4.96 2.99
CA GLY A 56 18.57 -5.76 1.78
C GLY A 56 17.98 -7.16 1.96
N THR A 57 17.31 -7.43 3.08
CA THR A 57 16.70 -8.73 3.37
C THR A 57 15.28 -8.75 2.87
N THR A 58 14.91 -9.81 2.15
CA THR A 58 13.52 -10.04 1.71
C THR A 58 12.70 -10.55 2.88
N ILE A 59 11.60 -9.86 3.18
CA ILE A 59 10.68 -10.21 4.26
C ILE A 59 9.37 -10.70 3.64
N THR A 60 8.97 -11.90 3.97
CA THR A 60 7.77 -12.54 3.42
C THR A 60 6.51 -11.77 3.81
N ASN A 61 5.63 -11.50 2.82
CA ASN A 61 4.34 -10.84 3.01
C ASN A 61 4.45 -9.56 3.85
N SER A 62 5.33 -8.66 3.40
CA SER A 62 5.63 -7.42 4.12
C SER A 62 5.22 -6.16 3.38
N GLN A 63 4.71 -6.29 2.15
CA GLN A 63 4.39 -5.15 1.30
C GLN A 63 3.00 -5.32 0.71
N VAL A 64 2.20 -4.24 0.71
CA VAL A 64 0.90 -4.21 0.04
C VAL A 64 1.04 -3.39 -1.22
N VAL A 65 0.65 -3.96 -2.37
CA VAL A 65 0.61 -3.26 -3.65
C VAL A 65 -0.85 -3.11 -4.05
N ALA A 66 -1.24 -1.90 -4.45
CA ALA A 66 -2.60 -1.61 -4.88
C ALA A 66 -2.57 -0.90 -6.23
N TRP A 67 -3.53 -1.24 -7.10
CA TRP A 67 -3.69 -0.65 -8.42
C TRP A 67 -4.89 0.27 -8.41
N PHE A 68 -4.71 1.48 -8.93
CA PHE A 68 -5.73 2.52 -8.93
C PHE A 68 -5.98 3.03 -10.34
N SER A 69 -7.23 3.36 -10.61
CA SER A 69 -7.65 4.00 -11.87
C SER A 69 -8.61 5.14 -11.59
N GLY A 70 -8.88 5.94 -12.61
CA GLY A 70 -9.82 7.05 -12.52
C GLY A 70 -9.24 8.25 -11.79
N GLY A 71 -10.13 9.00 -11.15
CA GLY A 71 -9.79 10.25 -10.48
C GLY A 71 -10.11 11.46 -11.35
N ILE A 72 -10.28 12.60 -10.70
CA ILE A 72 -10.60 13.88 -11.34
C ILE A 72 -9.35 14.75 -11.33
N ALA A 73 -8.95 15.27 -12.50
CA ALA A 73 -7.80 16.14 -12.62
C ALA A 73 -7.93 17.34 -11.67
N GLY A 74 -6.84 17.67 -10.97
CA GLY A 74 -6.81 18.74 -9.99
C GLY A 74 -7.24 18.33 -8.59
N THR A 75 -7.60 17.06 -8.38
CA THR A 75 -8.05 16.56 -7.07
C THR A 75 -6.96 15.70 -6.43
N THR A 76 -6.78 15.88 -5.12
CA THR A 76 -5.89 15.05 -4.31
C THR A 76 -6.73 14.07 -3.50
N TYR A 77 -6.39 12.80 -3.60
CA TYR A 77 -7.07 11.70 -2.91
C TYR A 77 -6.16 11.12 -1.82
N ARG A 78 -6.71 10.96 -0.62
CA ARG A 78 -6.02 10.26 0.46
C ARG A 78 -6.46 8.80 0.44
N VAL A 79 -5.51 7.91 0.27
CA VAL A 79 -5.72 6.46 0.26
C VAL A 79 -5.10 5.88 1.51
N GLU A 80 -5.82 5.01 2.20
CA GLU A 80 -5.37 4.42 3.45
C GLU A 80 -5.24 2.91 3.29
N CYS A 81 -4.18 2.35 3.87
CA CYS A 81 -3.97 0.91 3.94
C CYS A 81 -3.84 0.49 5.39
N LEU A 82 -4.79 -0.31 5.87
CA LEU A 82 -4.78 -0.93 7.19
C LEU A 82 -4.34 -2.37 7.06
N ILE A 83 -3.35 -2.77 7.84
CA ILE A 83 -2.88 -4.16 7.88
C ILE A 83 -3.08 -4.77 9.26
N THR A 84 -3.21 -6.10 9.28
CA THR A 84 -3.17 -6.92 10.50
C THR A 84 -2.07 -7.96 10.30
N THR A 85 -1.24 -8.14 11.32
CA THR A 85 -0.10 -9.04 11.24
C THR A 85 -0.35 -10.37 11.94
N SER A 86 0.54 -11.32 11.67
CA SER A 86 0.51 -12.65 12.31
C SER A 86 0.72 -12.58 13.83
N ALA A 87 1.29 -11.50 14.34
CA ALA A 87 1.45 -11.25 15.77
C ALA A 87 0.24 -10.54 16.39
N GLY A 88 -0.81 -10.25 15.60
CA GLY A 88 -2.00 -9.57 16.08
C GLY A 88 -1.88 -8.04 16.13
N ARG A 89 -0.81 -7.49 15.60
CA ARG A 89 -0.64 -6.03 15.52
C ARG A 89 -1.38 -5.47 14.30
N LYS A 90 -1.76 -4.21 14.42
CA LYS A 90 -2.39 -3.47 13.32
C LYS A 90 -1.63 -2.17 13.10
N ASP A 91 -1.52 -1.76 11.84
CA ASP A 91 -0.95 -0.47 11.47
C ASP A 91 -1.68 0.06 10.25
N GLU A 92 -1.78 1.38 10.18
CA GLU A 92 -2.41 2.06 9.06
C GLU A 92 -1.47 3.12 8.52
N ARG A 93 -1.30 3.14 7.21
CA ARG A 93 -0.52 4.17 6.53
C ARG A 93 -1.34 4.79 5.42
N SER A 94 -1.11 6.08 5.20
CA SER A 94 -1.80 6.84 4.17
C SER A 94 -0.87 7.16 3.01
N LEU A 95 -1.49 7.36 1.86
CA LEU A 95 -0.82 7.76 0.63
C LEU A 95 -1.67 8.85 -0.02
N TRP A 96 -1.03 9.92 -0.48
CA TRP A 96 -1.73 11.02 -1.14
C TRP A 96 -1.47 10.95 -2.64
N ILE A 97 -2.53 10.86 -3.43
CA ILE A 97 -2.45 10.79 -4.89
C ILE A 97 -3.08 12.06 -5.46
N THR A 98 -2.30 12.83 -6.21
CA THR A 98 -2.81 13.99 -6.95
C THR A 98 -3.01 13.60 -8.41
N VAL A 99 -4.23 13.75 -8.89
CA VAL A 99 -4.57 13.47 -10.28
C VAL A 99 -4.27 14.71 -11.11
N GLN A 100 -3.46 14.56 -12.13
CA GLN A 100 -3.02 15.65 -12.99
C GLN A 100 -3.25 15.31 -14.44
N GLU A 101 -3.68 16.31 -15.20
CA GLU A 101 -3.75 16.22 -16.66
C GLU A 101 -2.36 16.21 -17.24
N ARG A 102 -2.10 15.32 -18.21
CA ARG A 102 -0.79 15.25 -18.88
C ARG A 102 -0.93 15.42 -20.38
#